data_08d92b1d74967be0d5e321c42fe7a140
#
_entry.id   08d92b1d74967be0d5e321c42fe7a140
#
_cell.length_a   1.000
_cell.length_b   1.000
_cell.length_c   1.000
_cell.angle_alpha   90.00
_cell.angle_beta   90.00
_cell.angle_gamma   90.00
#
_symmetry.space_group_name_H-M   'P 1'
#
loop_
_entity.id
_entity.type
_entity.pdbx_description
1 polymer ?
#
loop_
_entity_poly.entity_id
_entity_poly.type
_entity_poly.pdbx_seq_one_letter_code
_entity_poly.pdbx_strand_id
1 'polypeptide(L)'
;LWILAVATAFSVIFAKEVFGGTGMNIFNPALITRAFLFFAYPTKMSGDAVWVSTDSIFGIGGGQVVDGFTGATMLGQAATAAPGASELINVNGTPATMWDMVVGLIPGSIGETSVIAIALGAIILLWTGVASWKTMFSVFAGGIVMGLIFNVFGSTDNMMAQLPWYEHIVLGGFCFGAVFMATDPVTSARTEKGKFIYGFLIGVMAIVIRVLNPGYPEGMMLAILLMNIFAPLIDYC
;
A
#
# COMPACT_ATOMS: atom_id res chain seq x y z
N LEU A 1 -13.54 6.94 17.57
CA LEU A 1 -14.21 7.77 16.54
C LEU A 1 -13.77 9.23 16.56
N TRP A 2 -13.66 9.88 17.74
CA TRP A 2 -13.27 11.31 17.79
C TRP A 2 -11.88 11.60 17.22
N ILE A 3 -10.90 10.71 17.41
CA ILE A 3 -9.54 10.83 16.85
C ILE A 3 -9.62 10.84 15.32
N LEU A 4 -10.40 9.93 14.74
CA LEU A 4 -10.61 9.87 13.30
C LEU A 4 -11.29 11.14 12.78
N ALA A 5 -12.28 11.66 13.49
CA ALA A 5 -12.97 12.89 13.12
C ALA A 5 -12.01 14.10 13.09
N VAL A 6 -11.16 14.24 14.12
CA VAL A 6 -10.16 15.31 14.19
C VAL A 6 -9.11 15.16 13.07
N ALA A 7 -8.60 13.94 12.85
CA ALA A 7 -7.63 13.68 11.80
C ALA A 7 -8.21 13.95 10.40
N THR A 8 -9.47 13.58 10.17
CA THR A 8 -10.16 13.86 8.90
C THR A 8 -10.39 15.36 8.71
N ALA A 9 -10.85 16.07 9.74
CA ALA A 9 -11.02 17.51 9.69
C ALA A 9 -9.69 18.23 9.39
N PHE A 10 -8.62 17.85 10.08
CA PHE A 10 -7.27 18.35 9.78
C PHE A 10 -6.88 18.11 8.32
N SER A 11 -7.04 16.89 7.85
CA SER A 11 -6.68 16.50 6.49
C SER A 11 -7.49 17.27 5.44
N VAL A 12 -8.80 17.41 5.61
CA VAL A 12 -9.65 18.15 4.69
C VAL A 12 -9.24 19.62 4.64
N ILE A 13 -8.98 20.24 5.80
CA ILE A 13 -8.57 21.65 5.83
C ILE A 13 -7.23 21.82 5.12
N PHE A 14 -6.19 21.08 5.53
CA PHE A 14 -4.83 21.29 5.05
C PHE A 14 -4.52 20.69 3.69
N ALA A 15 -5.17 19.61 3.28
CA ALA A 15 -4.91 18.99 1.98
C ALA A 15 -5.83 19.47 0.86
N LYS A 16 -6.97 20.05 1.22
CA LYS A 16 -8.03 20.39 0.25
C LYS A 16 -8.48 21.86 0.34
N GLU A 17 -9.01 22.30 1.49
CA GLU A 17 -9.67 23.62 1.59
C GLU A 17 -8.69 24.78 1.45
N VAL A 18 -7.48 24.67 2.03
CA VAL A 18 -6.43 25.70 1.91
C VAL A 18 -6.01 25.95 0.46
N PHE A 19 -6.13 24.95 -0.41
CA PHE A 19 -5.74 25.06 -1.82
C PHE A 19 -6.89 25.40 -2.78
N GLY A 20 -8.09 25.65 -2.28
CA GLY A 20 -9.24 26.09 -3.08
C GLY A 20 -10.41 25.13 -3.09
N GLY A 21 -10.41 24.07 -2.30
CA GLY A 21 -11.52 23.16 -2.11
C GLY A 21 -11.58 22.00 -3.10
N THR A 22 -12.79 21.62 -3.50
CA THR A 22 -13.02 20.43 -4.31
C THR A 22 -12.37 20.55 -5.70
N GLY A 23 -11.50 19.60 -6.03
CA GLY A 23 -10.79 19.55 -7.32
C GLY A 23 -9.46 20.32 -7.34
N MET A 24 -9.09 20.99 -6.24
CA MET A 24 -7.85 21.75 -6.11
C MET A 24 -6.88 21.16 -5.06
N ASN A 25 -7.20 20.00 -4.52
CA ASN A 25 -6.37 19.35 -3.53
C ASN A 25 -5.03 18.90 -4.14
N ILE A 26 -3.93 19.24 -3.45
CA ILE A 26 -2.59 18.82 -3.83
C ILE A 26 -2.35 17.37 -3.38
N PHE A 27 -2.86 17.02 -2.22
CA PHE A 27 -2.73 15.68 -1.65
C PHE A 27 -4.07 14.99 -1.60
N ASN A 28 -4.06 13.67 -1.67
CA ASN A 28 -5.22 12.86 -1.36
C ASN A 28 -5.56 12.99 0.14
N PRO A 29 -6.74 13.55 0.52
CA PRO A 29 -7.10 13.78 1.92
C PRO A 29 -7.16 12.51 2.76
N ALA A 30 -7.58 11.38 2.16
CA ALA A 30 -7.62 10.11 2.87
C ALA A 30 -6.22 9.61 3.26
N LEU A 31 -5.25 9.79 2.38
CA LEU A 31 -3.86 9.42 2.65
C LEU A 31 -3.22 10.33 3.71
N ILE A 32 -3.51 11.64 3.70
CA ILE A 32 -3.07 12.55 4.75
C ILE A 32 -3.69 12.18 6.10
N THR A 33 -4.99 11.84 6.13
CA THR A 33 -5.65 11.35 7.35
C THR A 33 -4.94 10.11 7.89
N ARG A 34 -4.66 9.14 7.02
CA ARG A 34 -3.94 7.91 7.41
C ARG A 34 -2.52 8.22 7.90
N ALA A 35 -1.80 9.11 7.21
CA ALA A 35 -0.46 9.54 7.61
C ALA A 35 -0.47 10.23 8.97
N PHE A 36 -1.39 11.16 9.19
CA PHE A 36 -1.56 11.82 10.48
C PHE A 36 -1.81 10.83 11.61
N LEU A 37 -2.73 9.88 11.40
CA LEU A 37 -3.03 8.86 12.41
C LEU A 37 -1.83 7.94 12.67
N PHE A 38 -1.10 7.56 11.63
CA PHE A 38 0.09 6.72 11.77
C PHE A 38 1.19 7.40 12.59
N PHE A 39 1.48 8.67 12.32
CA PHE A 39 2.53 9.39 13.05
C PHE A 39 2.09 9.87 14.44
N ALA A 40 0.82 10.23 14.62
CA ALA A 40 0.32 10.72 15.91
C ALA A 40 -0.04 9.58 16.88
N TYR A 41 -0.46 8.43 16.36
CA TYR A 41 -0.95 7.29 17.16
C TYR A 41 -0.36 5.96 16.66
N PRO A 42 0.97 5.80 16.60
CA PRO A 42 1.61 4.63 16.02
C PRO A 42 1.18 3.31 16.66
N THR A 43 1.02 3.29 17.99
CA THR A 43 0.62 2.09 18.74
C THR A 43 -0.79 1.59 18.44
N LYS A 44 -1.65 2.45 17.87
CA LYS A 44 -3.02 2.09 17.47
C LYS A 44 -3.14 1.79 15.98
N MET A 45 -2.14 2.16 15.21
CA MET A 45 -2.12 2.00 13.75
C MET A 45 -1.20 0.86 13.29
N SER A 46 -0.36 0.36 14.17
CA SER A 46 0.56 -0.75 13.90
C SER A 46 0.47 -1.78 15.02
N GLY A 47 0.79 -3.03 14.76
CA GLY A 47 0.85 -4.11 15.74
C GLY A 47 -0.43 -4.94 15.81
N ASP A 48 -0.90 -5.23 17.00
CA ASP A 48 -1.80 -6.34 17.35
C ASP A 48 -3.25 -6.27 16.82
N ALA A 49 -3.65 -5.22 16.13
CA ALA A 49 -5.00 -5.02 15.61
C ALA A 49 -5.14 -5.38 14.12
N VAL A 50 -4.58 -6.50 13.71
CA VAL A 50 -4.70 -6.99 12.34
C VAL A 50 -5.92 -7.91 12.17
N TRP A 51 -6.56 -7.82 11.00
CA TRP A 51 -7.66 -8.70 10.62
C TRP A 51 -7.14 -9.90 9.83
N VAL A 52 -7.63 -11.08 10.19
CA VAL A 52 -7.37 -12.31 9.43
C VAL A 52 -8.68 -13.04 9.24
N SER A 53 -8.97 -13.44 8.02
CA SER A 53 -10.06 -14.39 7.73
C SER A 53 -9.48 -15.79 7.76
N THR A 54 -9.82 -16.56 8.79
CA THR A 54 -9.34 -17.94 8.93
C THR A 54 -10.28 -18.97 8.27
N ASP A 55 -11.55 -18.63 8.06
CA ASP A 55 -12.60 -19.61 7.74
C ASP A 55 -13.27 -19.41 6.39
N SER A 56 -12.90 -18.43 5.56
CA SER A 56 -13.60 -18.22 4.30
C SER A 56 -12.73 -17.59 3.21
N ILE A 57 -12.88 -18.12 2.00
CA ILE A 57 -12.15 -17.71 0.79
C ILE A 57 -12.44 -16.25 0.41
N PHE A 58 -13.59 -15.69 0.79
CA PHE A 58 -14.00 -14.32 0.45
C PHE A 58 -14.18 -13.40 1.66
N GLY A 59 -13.77 -13.80 2.84
CA GLY A 59 -13.98 -13.00 4.05
C GLY A 59 -15.44 -12.91 4.52
N ILE A 60 -16.34 -13.62 3.87
CA ILE A 60 -17.75 -13.70 4.25
C ILE A 60 -17.89 -14.81 5.29
N GLY A 61 -17.98 -14.47 6.57
CA GLY A 61 -18.12 -15.47 7.64
C GLY A 61 -17.35 -15.17 8.92
N GLY A 62 -16.75 -14.01 9.01
CA GLY A 62 -16.14 -13.53 10.25
C GLY A 62 -14.61 -13.55 10.22
N GLY A 63 -14.03 -12.40 9.93
CA GLY A 63 -12.66 -12.16 10.34
C GLY A 63 -12.60 -12.17 11.87
N GLN A 64 -11.85 -13.07 12.44
CA GLN A 64 -11.56 -13.00 13.88
C GLN A 64 -10.33 -12.15 14.08
N VAL A 65 -10.41 -11.19 15.00
CA VAL A 65 -9.22 -10.62 15.61
C VAL A 65 -8.61 -11.74 16.43
N VAL A 66 -7.45 -12.21 16.05
CA VAL A 66 -6.78 -13.29 16.78
C VAL A 66 -6.19 -12.69 18.05
N ASP A 67 -6.82 -12.94 19.18
CA ASP A 67 -6.29 -12.57 20.48
C ASP A 67 -4.94 -13.26 20.70
N GLY A 68 -3.90 -12.47 21.00
CA GLY A 68 -2.56 -12.97 21.30
C GLY A 68 -1.64 -13.12 20.06
N PHE A 69 -2.11 -12.79 18.89
CA PHE A 69 -1.20 -12.63 17.75
C PHE A 69 -0.55 -11.24 17.80
N THR A 70 0.64 -11.16 18.36
CA THR A 70 1.53 -9.99 18.26
C THR A 70 2.10 -9.94 16.84
N GLY A 71 1.23 -9.95 15.87
CA GLY A 71 1.66 -10.18 14.52
C GLY A 71 1.55 -8.95 13.74
N ALA A 72 2.64 -8.49 13.55
CA ALA A 72 2.96 -7.73 12.39
C ALA A 72 2.30 -8.36 11.15
N THR A 73 1.82 -7.53 10.24
CA THR A 73 1.52 -7.94 8.88
C THR A 73 2.70 -8.73 8.29
N MET A 74 2.52 -9.49 7.23
CA MET A 74 3.63 -10.22 6.58
C MET A 74 4.82 -9.32 6.30
N LEU A 75 4.60 -8.07 5.88
CA LEU A 75 5.65 -7.08 5.68
C LEU A 75 6.31 -6.65 6.99
N GLY A 76 5.56 -6.55 8.07
CA GLY A 76 6.10 -6.28 9.39
C GLY A 76 7.00 -7.41 9.88
N GLN A 77 6.63 -8.67 9.64
CA GLN A 77 7.47 -9.83 9.92
C GLN A 77 8.79 -9.76 9.14
N ALA A 78 8.71 -9.48 7.82
CA ALA A 78 9.91 -9.35 6.99
C ALA A 78 10.82 -8.20 7.43
N ALA A 79 10.23 -7.07 7.89
CA ALA A 79 10.99 -5.92 8.37
C ALA A 79 11.71 -6.14 9.69
N THR A 80 11.18 -7.02 10.56
CA THR A 80 11.74 -7.34 11.88
C THR A 80 12.43 -8.70 11.94
N ALA A 81 12.50 -9.40 10.82
CA ALA A 81 13.09 -10.72 10.72
C ALA A 81 14.59 -10.70 11.06
N ALA A 82 15.03 -11.74 11.77
CA ALA A 82 16.45 -11.94 12.02
C ALA A 82 17.20 -12.22 10.70
N PRO A 83 18.49 -11.87 10.60
CA PRO A 83 19.31 -12.22 9.45
C PRO A 83 19.26 -13.73 9.16
N GLY A 84 18.94 -14.08 7.91
CA GLY A 84 18.83 -15.49 7.49
C GLY A 84 17.42 -16.11 7.64
N ALA A 85 16.43 -15.38 8.13
CA ALA A 85 15.04 -15.81 8.05
C ALA A 85 14.56 -15.79 6.59
N SER A 86 13.92 -16.86 6.15
CA SER A 86 13.50 -17.02 4.75
C SER A 86 12.00 -17.25 4.57
N GLU A 87 11.25 -17.43 5.65
CA GLU A 87 9.83 -17.80 5.58
C GLU A 87 8.95 -16.81 6.33
N LEU A 88 7.86 -16.42 5.68
CA LEU A 88 6.78 -15.66 6.29
C LEU A 88 5.79 -16.64 6.90
N ILE A 89 5.45 -16.44 8.17
CA ILE A 89 4.58 -17.34 8.92
C ILE A 89 3.19 -16.75 9.01
N ASN A 90 2.19 -17.54 8.59
CA ASN A 90 0.78 -17.17 8.72
C ASN A 90 0.33 -17.32 10.19
N VAL A 91 -0.84 -16.77 10.52
CA VAL A 91 -1.43 -16.80 11.87
C VAL A 91 -1.57 -18.20 12.43
N ASN A 92 -1.77 -19.18 11.57
CA ASN A 92 -1.89 -20.60 11.94
C ASN A 92 -0.54 -21.29 12.23
N GLY A 93 0.57 -20.56 12.21
CA GLY A 93 1.92 -21.14 12.40
C GLY A 93 2.46 -21.89 11.19
N THR A 94 1.76 -21.86 10.07
CA THR A 94 2.20 -22.46 8.79
C THR A 94 2.88 -21.42 7.91
N PRO A 95 3.84 -21.81 7.05
CA PRO A 95 4.39 -20.90 6.06
C PRO A 95 3.29 -20.34 5.16
N ALA A 96 3.31 -19.03 4.90
CA ALA A 96 2.34 -18.39 4.03
C ALA A 96 2.57 -18.82 2.57
N THR A 97 1.53 -19.36 1.95
CA THR A 97 1.58 -19.73 0.53
C THR A 97 1.22 -18.56 -0.36
N MET A 98 1.67 -18.58 -1.61
CA MET A 98 1.27 -17.57 -2.60
C MET A 98 -0.26 -17.52 -2.80
N TRP A 99 -0.92 -18.66 -2.65
CA TRP A 99 -2.38 -18.72 -2.71
C TRP A 99 -3.04 -17.94 -1.57
N ASP A 100 -2.54 -18.07 -0.34
CA ASP A 100 -3.05 -17.34 0.82
C ASP A 100 -2.90 -15.82 0.62
N MET A 101 -1.77 -15.40 0.05
CA MET A 101 -1.49 -13.99 -0.24
C MET A 101 -2.45 -13.42 -1.32
N VAL A 102 -2.75 -14.19 -2.37
CA VAL A 102 -3.63 -13.75 -3.47
C VAL A 102 -5.10 -13.72 -3.05
N VAL A 103 -5.54 -14.73 -2.32
CA VAL A 103 -6.92 -14.83 -1.82
C VAL A 103 -7.16 -13.84 -0.67
N GLY A 104 -6.13 -13.55 0.14
CA GLY A 104 -6.20 -12.62 1.26
C GLY A 104 -6.38 -13.31 2.61
N LEU A 105 -5.96 -14.56 2.74
CA LEU A 105 -5.93 -15.32 4.00
C LEU A 105 -4.68 -14.97 4.82
N ILE A 106 -4.29 -13.71 4.82
CA ILE A 106 -3.11 -13.17 5.49
C ILE A 106 -3.50 -12.02 6.42
N PRO A 107 -2.76 -11.79 7.50
CA PRO A 107 -3.00 -10.65 8.39
C PRO A 107 -2.78 -9.32 7.66
N GLY A 108 -3.76 -8.45 7.75
CA GLY A 108 -3.70 -7.13 7.10
C GLY A 108 -4.88 -6.23 7.44
N SER A 109 -4.98 -5.10 6.75
CA SER A 109 -6.08 -4.16 6.92
C SER A 109 -7.31 -4.59 6.14
N ILE A 110 -8.49 -4.18 6.60
CA ILE A 110 -9.77 -4.48 5.92
C ILE A 110 -9.74 -3.92 4.49
N GLY A 111 -9.97 -4.80 3.51
CA GLY A 111 -10.10 -4.44 2.09
C GLY A 111 -8.80 -4.42 1.29
N GLU A 112 -7.62 -4.58 1.92
CA GLU A 112 -6.34 -4.56 1.20
C GLU A 112 -5.73 -5.95 0.97
N THR A 113 -6.18 -6.99 1.67
CA THR A 113 -5.53 -8.30 1.66
C THR A 113 -5.85 -9.14 0.44
N SER A 114 -7.06 -9.07 -0.09
CA SER A 114 -7.47 -9.90 -1.24
C SER A 114 -7.15 -9.23 -2.57
N VAL A 115 -6.13 -9.74 -3.26
CA VAL A 115 -5.76 -9.28 -4.61
C VAL A 115 -6.88 -9.55 -5.62
N ILE A 116 -7.63 -10.65 -5.46
CA ILE A 116 -8.76 -10.99 -6.33
C ILE A 116 -9.87 -9.93 -6.23
N ALA A 117 -10.24 -9.54 -5.02
CA ALA A 117 -11.25 -8.51 -4.80
C ALA A 117 -10.79 -7.14 -5.35
N ILE A 118 -9.51 -6.80 -5.16
CA ILE A 118 -8.91 -5.58 -5.72
C ILE A 118 -8.93 -5.61 -7.25
N ALA A 119 -8.63 -6.76 -7.87
CA ALA A 119 -8.67 -6.91 -9.32
C ALA A 119 -10.08 -6.74 -9.89
N LEU A 120 -11.11 -7.25 -9.21
CA LEU A 120 -12.51 -7.01 -9.59
C LEU A 120 -12.85 -5.51 -9.51
N GLY A 121 -12.41 -4.83 -8.45
CA GLY A 121 -12.55 -3.39 -8.32
C GLY A 121 -11.82 -2.62 -9.43
N ALA A 122 -10.61 -3.06 -9.81
CA ALA A 122 -9.85 -2.48 -10.90
C ALA A 122 -10.61 -2.60 -12.24
N ILE A 123 -11.20 -3.74 -12.53
CA ILE A 123 -12.01 -3.96 -13.75
C ILE A 123 -13.18 -2.98 -13.80
N ILE A 124 -13.89 -2.79 -12.69
CA ILE A 124 -15.02 -1.85 -12.61
C ILE A 124 -14.54 -0.41 -12.85
N LEU A 125 -13.45 0.00 -12.20
CA LEU A 125 -12.90 1.35 -12.35
C LEU A 125 -12.39 1.63 -13.77
N LEU A 126 -11.80 0.64 -14.42
CA LEU A 126 -11.34 0.76 -15.81
C LEU A 126 -12.53 0.77 -16.78
N TRP A 127 -13.54 -0.05 -16.54
CA TRP A 127 -14.75 -0.07 -17.38
C TRP A 127 -15.53 1.24 -17.30
N THR A 128 -15.66 1.80 -16.10
CA THR A 128 -16.31 3.10 -15.91
C THR A 128 -15.47 4.28 -16.39
N GLY A 129 -14.19 4.08 -16.70
CA GLY A 129 -13.28 5.13 -17.15
C GLY A 129 -12.88 6.13 -16.05
N VAL A 130 -13.19 5.84 -14.78
CA VAL A 130 -12.83 6.70 -13.65
C VAL A 130 -11.33 6.67 -13.37
N ALA A 131 -10.73 5.49 -13.43
CA ALA A 131 -9.32 5.32 -13.16
C ALA A 131 -8.49 5.19 -14.45
N SER A 132 -7.25 5.71 -14.38
CA SER A 132 -6.31 5.64 -15.50
C SER A 132 -5.58 4.31 -15.51
N TRP A 133 -5.80 3.50 -16.54
CA TRP A 133 -5.04 2.25 -16.73
C TRP A 133 -3.53 2.48 -16.88
N LYS A 134 -3.11 3.64 -17.41
CA LYS A 134 -1.71 4.00 -17.60
C LYS A 134 -1.01 4.19 -16.27
N THR A 135 -1.66 4.85 -15.35
CA THR A 135 -1.15 5.01 -13.98
C THR A 135 -1.05 3.66 -13.28
N MET A 136 -2.12 2.84 -13.31
CA MET A 136 -2.10 1.50 -12.71
C MET A 136 -0.96 0.67 -13.26
N PHE A 137 -0.89 0.52 -14.57
CA PHE A 137 0.13 -0.28 -15.24
C PHE A 137 1.55 0.17 -14.87
N SER A 138 1.81 1.47 -14.87
CA SER A 138 3.14 1.99 -14.58
C SER A 138 3.54 1.86 -13.11
N VAL A 139 2.59 1.90 -12.16
CA VAL A 139 2.86 1.59 -10.75
C VAL A 139 3.33 0.14 -10.61
N PHE A 140 2.63 -0.81 -11.22
CA PHE A 140 3.05 -2.21 -11.22
C PHE A 140 4.42 -2.39 -11.89
N ALA A 141 4.64 -1.77 -13.05
CA ALA A 141 5.92 -1.83 -13.74
C ALA A 141 7.07 -1.29 -12.87
N GLY A 142 6.89 -0.15 -12.21
CA GLY A 142 7.87 0.43 -11.29
C GLY A 142 8.17 -0.48 -10.10
N GLY A 143 7.14 -1.08 -9.51
CA GLY A 143 7.28 -2.04 -8.41
C GLY A 143 8.03 -3.31 -8.83
N ILE A 144 7.72 -3.88 -10.00
CA ILE A 144 8.41 -5.05 -10.55
C ILE A 144 9.89 -4.75 -10.79
N VAL A 145 10.18 -3.64 -11.46
CA VAL A 145 11.58 -3.25 -11.78
C VAL A 145 12.38 -3.07 -10.50
N MET A 146 11.85 -2.35 -9.52
CA MET A 146 12.57 -2.10 -8.28
C MET A 146 12.69 -3.36 -7.41
N GLY A 147 11.65 -4.21 -7.37
CA GLY A 147 11.70 -5.51 -6.71
C GLY A 147 12.78 -6.42 -7.30
N LEU A 148 12.89 -6.48 -8.62
CA LEU A 148 13.94 -7.22 -9.32
C LEU A 148 15.34 -6.66 -9.00
N ILE A 149 15.50 -5.33 -8.96
CA ILE A 149 16.78 -4.72 -8.60
C ILE A 149 17.19 -5.13 -7.19
N PHE A 150 16.29 -5.10 -6.22
CA PHE A 150 16.60 -5.54 -4.86
C PHE A 150 16.86 -7.05 -4.77
N ASN A 151 16.17 -7.87 -5.55
CA ASN A 151 16.45 -9.32 -5.56
C ASN A 151 17.85 -9.65 -6.11
N VAL A 152 18.39 -8.80 -7.03
CA VAL A 152 19.73 -9.02 -7.60
C VAL A 152 20.83 -8.35 -6.78
N PHE A 153 20.60 -7.14 -6.30
CA PHE A 153 21.63 -6.31 -5.66
C PHE A 153 21.39 -6.06 -4.16
N GLY A 154 20.26 -6.49 -3.61
CA GLY A 154 19.92 -6.29 -2.20
C GLY A 154 20.79 -7.10 -1.25
N SER A 155 20.95 -6.59 -0.02
CA SER A 155 21.68 -7.29 1.02
C SER A 155 20.99 -8.61 1.40
N THR A 156 21.79 -9.67 1.56
CA THR A 156 21.30 -10.97 2.02
C THR A 156 20.85 -10.97 3.48
N ASP A 157 21.27 -9.98 4.25
CA ASP A 157 20.92 -9.84 5.66
C ASP A 157 19.54 -9.18 5.87
N ASN A 158 18.99 -8.59 4.81
CA ASN A 158 17.68 -7.93 4.86
C ASN A 158 16.63 -8.80 4.17
N MET A 159 15.78 -9.47 4.96
CA MET A 159 14.71 -10.32 4.43
C MET A 159 13.79 -9.56 3.47
N MET A 160 13.49 -8.29 3.75
CA MET A 160 12.65 -7.46 2.88
C MET A 160 13.27 -7.29 1.48
N ALA A 161 14.59 -7.16 1.37
CA ALA A 161 15.28 -7.07 0.08
C ALA A 161 15.33 -8.42 -0.66
N GLN A 162 15.24 -9.52 0.07
CA GLN A 162 15.27 -10.86 -0.49
C GLN A 162 13.88 -11.40 -0.87
N LEU A 163 12.80 -10.73 -0.45
CA LEU A 163 11.46 -11.11 -0.87
C LEU A 163 11.37 -11.10 -2.41
N PRO A 164 10.80 -12.14 -3.03
CA PRO A 164 10.57 -12.17 -4.46
C PRO A 164 9.76 -10.94 -4.92
N TRP A 165 10.09 -10.40 -6.09
CA TRP A 165 9.43 -9.21 -6.63
C TRP A 165 7.90 -9.32 -6.68
N TYR A 166 7.35 -10.51 -6.92
CA TYR A 166 5.91 -10.75 -6.96
C TYR A 166 5.26 -10.68 -5.58
N GLU A 167 5.96 -11.06 -4.52
CA GLU A 167 5.47 -10.91 -3.15
C GLU A 167 5.38 -9.45 -2.74
N HIS A 168 6.32 -8.61 -3.17
CA HIS A 168 6.21 -7.17 -2.96
C HIS A 168 4.94 -6.57 -3.56
N ILE A 169 4.45 -7.12 -4.65
CA ILE A 169 3.22 -6.63 -5.30
C ILE A 169 1.98 -7.12 -4.56
N VAL A 170 1.97 -8.38 -4.16
CA VAL A 170 0.79 -9.03 -3.56
C VAL A 170 0.64 -8.68 -2.08
N LEU A 171 1.76 -8.49 -1.36
CA LEU A 171 1.76 -8.21 0.06
C LEU A 171 1.46 -6.74 0.39
N GLY A 172 0.72 -6.55 1.47
CA GLY A 172 0.34 -5.24 1.99
C GLY A 172 -0.52 -4.44 1.03
N GLY A 173 -0.58 -3.14 1.25
CA GLY A 173 -1.44 -2.23 0.48
C GLY A 173 -0.95 -1.85 -0.91
N PHE A 174 0.03 -2.57 -1.53
CA PHE A 174 0.56 -2.20 -2.85
C PHE A 174 -0.51 -2.25 -3.93
N CYS A 175 -1.20 -3.38 -4.09
CA CYS A 175 -2.28 -3.52 -5.07
C CYS A 175 -3.42 -2.54 -4.81
N PHE A 176 -3.84 -2.40 -3.55
CA PHE A 176 -4.90 -1.46 -3.17
C PHE A 176 -4.50 -0.02 -3.49
N GLY A 177 -3.28 0.38 -3.13
CA GLY A 177 -2.75 1.71 -3.42
C GLY A 177 -2.61 1.99 -4.91
N ALA A 178 -2.15 1.02 -5.70
CA ALA A 178 -2.01 1.14 -7.15
C ALA A 178 -3.35 1.34 -7.86
N VAL A 179 -4.40 0.63 -7.39
CA VAL A 179 -5.72 0.63 -8.03
C VAL A 179 -6.61 1.80 -7.57
N PHE A 180 -6.68 2.03 -6.25
CA PHE A 180 -7.67 2.96 -5.69
C PHE A 180 -7.10 4.30 -5.23
N MET A 181 -5.79 4.36 -4.93
CA MET A 181 -5.18 5.57 -4.36
C MET A 181 -4.34 6.35 -5.37
N ALA A 182 -3.50 5.66 -6.15
CA ALA A 182 -2.61 6.30 -7.12
C ALA A 182 -3.37 6.83 -8.36
N THR A 183 -4.57 6.33 -8.59
CA THR A 183 -5.42 6.71 -9.71
C THR A 183 -6.39 7.86 -9.42
N ASP A 184 -6.26 8.50 -8.26
CA ASP A 184 -7.08 9.67 -7.90
C ASP A 184 -6.96 10.76 -9.00
N PRO A 185 -8.05 11.09 -9.69
CA PRO A 185 -7.98 11.97 -10.85
C PRO A 185 -7.61 13.43 -10.51
N VAL A 186 -7.67 13.81 -9.24
CA VAL A 186 -7.36 15.18 -8.80
C VAL A 186 -5.90 15.36 -8.48
N THR A 187 -5.30 14.40 -7.76
CA THR A 187 -3.94 14.49 -7.23
C THR A 187 -2.89 13.81 -8.10
N SER A 188 -3.30 12.97 -9.05
CA SER A 188 -2.39 12.32 -9.99
C SER A 188 -2.01 13.22 -11.16
N ALA A 189 -0.95 12.88 -11.88
CA ALA A 189 -0.56 13.53 -13.12
C ALA A 189 -1.69 13.48 -14.17
N ARG A 190 -1.90 14.59 -14.87
CA ARG A 190 -2.99 14.78 -15.83
C ARG A 190 -2.58 14.47 -17.26
N THR A 191 -1.32 14.75 -17.62
CA THR A 191 -0.81 14.49 -18.97
C THR A 191 -0.63 13.00 -19.23
N GLU A 192 -0.80 12.58 -20.47
CA GLU A 192 -0.72 11.17 -20.84
C GLU A 192 0.66 10.57 -20.58
N LYS A 193 1.74 11.33 -20.81
CA LYS A 193 3.11 10.94 -20.49
C LYS A 193 3.37 11.02 -18.99
N GLY A 194 2.85 12.06 -18.34
CA GLY A 194 2.97 12.27 -16.91
C GLY A 194 2.39 11.10 -16.10
N LYS A 195 1.27 10.52 -16.53
CA LYS A 195 0.66 9.35 -15.87
C LYS A 195 1.62 8.14 -15.81
N PHE A 196 2.38 7.91 -16.89
CA PHE A 196 3.37 6.82 -16.90
C PHE A 196 4.54 7.11 -15.96
N ILE A 197 5.10 8.32 -16.01
CA ILE A 197 6.24 8.70 -15.17
C ILE A 197 5.82 8.71 -13.70
N TYR A 198 4.70 9.34 -13.38
CA TYR A 198 4.14 9.43 -12.05
C TYR A 198 3.90 8.04 -11.44
N GLY A 199 3.19 7.17 -12.16
CA GLY A 199 2.92 5.82 -11.68
C GLY A 199 4.18 4.98 -11.52
N PHE A 200 5.13 5.05 -12.47
CA PHE A 200 6.39 4.33 -12.37
C PHE A 200 7.19 4.74 -11.13
N LEU A 201 7.29 6.05 -10.87
CA LEU A 201 7.98 6.57 -9.70
C LEU A 201 7.30 6.16 -8.39
N ILE A 202 5.96 6.11 -8.34
CA ILE A 202 5.24 5.58 -7.17
C ILE A 202 5.66 4.13 -6.91
N GLY A 203 5.63 3.28 -7.94
CA GLY A 203 6.01 1.88 -7.80
C GLY A 203 7.44 1.70 -7.29
N VAL A 204 8.39 2.43 -7.87
CA VAL A 204 9.79 2.44 -7.44
C VAL A 204 9.91 2.89 -5.99
N MET A 205 9.35 4.06 -5.65
CA MET A 205 9.44 4.64 -4.30
C MET A 205 8.76 3.78 -3.24
N ALA A 206 7.66 3.12 -3.57
CA ALA A 206 6.98 2.22 -2.65
C ALA A 206 7.89 1.07 -2.21
N ILE A 207 8.60 0.44 -3.14
CA ILE A 207 9.54 -0.65 -2.84
C ILE A 207 10.80 -0.11 -2.14
N VAL A 208 11.34 1.03 -2.56
CA VAL A 208 12.50 1.68 -1.90
C VAL A 208 12.18 1.97 -0.43
N ILE A 209 11.05 2.62 -0.15
CA ILE A 209 10.64 2.93 1.23
C ILE A 209 10.46 1.64 2.03
N ARG A 210 9.82 0.62 1.45
CA ARG A 210 9.57 -0.67 2.08
C ARG A 210 10.86 -1.36 2.51
N VAL A 211 11.87 -1.38 1.64
CA VAL A 211 13.13 -2.08 1.90
C VAL A 211 14.08 -1.30 2.81
N LEU A 212 14.12 0.04 2.67
CA LEU A 212 15.06 0.88 3.39
C LEU A 212 14.51 1.45 4.70
N ASN A 213 13.19 1.42 4.91
CA ASN A 213 12.57 1.98 6.12
C ASN A 213 11.80 0.92 6.90
N PRO A 214 12.43 0.20 7.84
CA PRO A 214 11.75 -0.79 8.66
C PRO A 214 10.64 -0.22 9.56
N GLY A 215 10.66 1.08 9.83
CA GLY A 215 9.63 1.77 10.62
C GLY A 215 8.30 1.94 9.87
N TYR A 216 8.29 1.81 8.53
CA TYR A 216 7.09 1.84 7.72
C TYR A 216 7.18 0.86 6.54
N PRO A 217 7.02 -0.44 6.80
CA PRO A 217 7.26 -1.49 5.81
C PRO A 217 6.23 -1.53 4.67
N GLU A 218 5.12 -0.81 4.76
CA GLU A 218 4.12 -0.78 3.67
C GLU A 218 4.54 0.09 2.49
N GLY A 219 5.17 1.22 2.72
CA GLY A 219 5.75 2.12 1.72
C GLY A 219 4.76 2.87 0.83
N MET A 220 3.65 2.28 0.45
CA MET A 220 2.79 2.76 -0.64
C MET A 220 2.13 4.13 -0.37
N MET A 221 1.64 4.36 0.84
CA MET A 221 1.01 5.64 1.22
C MET A 221 2.00 6.80 1.09
N LEU A 222 3.21 6.64 1.63
CA LEU A 222 4.24 7.68 1.59
C LEU A 222 4.74 7.92 0.16
N ALA A 223 4.86 6.86 -0.64
CA ALA A 223 5.23 6.99 -2.05
C ALA A 223 4.21 7.79 -2.85
N ILE A 224 2.92 7.54 -2.67
CA ILE A 224 1.86 8.31 -3.33
C ILE A 224 1.87 9.76 -2.87
N LEU A 225 1.94 10.02 -1.56
CA LEU A 225 1.99 11.39 -1.04
C LEU A 225 3.21 12.16 -1.55
N LEU A 226 4.37 11.52 -1.61
CA LEU A 226 5.57 12.12 -2.17
C LEU A 226 5.37 12.48 -3.65
N MET A 227 4.83 11.54 -4.44
CA MET A 227 4.61 11.79 -5.87
C MET A 227 3.48 12.79 -6.15
N ASN A 228 2.50 12.94 -5.26
CA ASN A 228 1.49 13.99 -5.39
C ASN A 228 2.13 15.38 -5.40
N ILE A 229 3.21 15.61 -4.62
CA ILE A 229 3.96 16.87 -4.63
C ILE A 229 4.60 17.12 -5.99
N PHE A 230 5.12 16.06 -6.62
CA PHE A 230 5.82 16.17 -7.89
C PHE A 230 4.88 16.06 -9.11
N ALA A 231 3.61 15.70 -8.93
CA ALA A 231 2.66 15.55 -10.04
C ALA A 231 2.56 16.81 -10.92
N PRO A 232 2.45 18.05 -10.39
CA PRO A 232 2.43 19.24 -11.22
C PRO A 232 3.74 19.46 -11.98
N LEU A 233 4.89 19.12 -11.40
CA LEU A 233 6.20 19.22 -12.05
C LEU A 233 6.32 18.19 -13.20
N ILE A 234 5.85 16.98 -12.99
CA ILE A 234 5.84 15.92 -14.01
C ILE A 234 4.95 16.32 -15.19
N ASP A 235 3.83 16.98 -14.92
CA ASP A 235 2.92 17.44 -15.97
C ASP A 235 3.47 18.63 -16.77
N TYR A 236 4.43 19.37 -16.22
CA TYR A 236 5.08 20.49 -16.91
C TYR A 236 6.20 20.03 -17.87
N CYS A 237 6.78 18.84 -17.63
CA CYS A 237 7.83 18.26 -18.47
C CYS A 237 7.24 17.47 -19.66
#